data_eefc27672f4ef0dc943020ae6566f345
#
_entry.id   eefc27672f4ef0dc943020ae6566f345
#
_cell.length_a   1.000
_cell.length_b   1.000
_cell.length_c   1.000
_cell.angle_alpha   90.00
_cell.angle_beta   90.00
_cell.angle_gamma   90.00
#
_symmetry.space_group_name_H-M   'P 1'
#
loop_
_entity.id
_entity.type
_entity.pdbx_description
1 polymer ?
#
loop_
_entity_poly.entity_id
_entity_poly.type
_entity_poly.pdbx_seq_one_letter_code
_entity_poly.pdbx_strand_id
1 'polypeptide(L)'
;MERLRLYDEALRLRRGGLGYKRISKVLRVKYDTSLNPGAICNWVKGRHHPLRRCNGIIEGPELAYVIGGWLGDGTLARERNSHKYYVKLSVKDYDFAEEWGRCLAKVSGRLEPYVPRWEDALERWVVKGSNMLLYSLLRRARENPQILLPYLERYPAEACRGFFDAEGSVWRERYQVRVHNTDPRLIELCKQLLEKIGVYCSIHKRRQSKLLKCPKTGKRYHRNSEVILDLAIYGRENILRFAEKVGFTIARKQSELTQLIRRYERKLNLIFP
;
A
#
# COMPACT_ATOMS: atom_id res chain seq x y z
N MET A 1 13.32 -11.14 5.27
CA MET A 1 12.91 -11.70 6.57
C MET A 1 13.56 -13.05 6.82
N GLU A 2 13.47 -14.01 5.91
CA GLU A 2 14.10 -15.33 6.05
C GLU A 2 15.61 -15.23 6.36
N ARG A 3 16.33 -14.38 5.62
CA ARG A 3 17.79 -14.19 5.81
C ARG A 3 18.16 -13.52 7.14
N LEU A 4 17.29 -12.67 7.71
CA LEU A 4 17.45 -12.12 9.06
C LEU A 4 17.24 -13.19 10.14
N ARG A 5 16.19 -14.02 10.00
CA ARG A 5 15.97 -15.15 10.92
C ARG A 5 17.16 -16.09 10.92
N LEU A 6 17.73 -16.37 9.73
CA LEU A 6 18.94 -17.17 9.61
C LEU A 6 20.16 -16.52 10.27
N TYR A 7 20.28 -15.20 10.16
CA TYR A 7 21.32 -14.42 10.79
C TYR A 7 21.22 -14.48 12.33
N ASP A 8 20.04 -14.16 12.87
CA ASP A 8 19.79 -14.16 14.31
C ASP A 8 20.00 -15.55 14.91
N GLU A 9 19.51 -16.59 14.21
CA GLU A 9 19.70 -17.97 14.65
C GLU A 9 21.18 -18.40 14.57
N ALA A 10 21.90 -17.98 13.53
CA ALA A 10 23.34 -18.25 13.44
C ALA A 10 24.13 -17.59 14.58
N LEU A 11 23.79 -16.36 14.95
CA LEU A 11 24.38 -15.68 16.10
C LEU A 11 24.04 -16.39 17.41
N ARG A 12 22.78 -16.83 17.60
CA ARG A 12 22.33 -17.58 18.78
C ARG A 12 23.10 -18.89 18.94
N LEU A 13 23.17 -19.66 17.85
CA LEU A 13 23.89 -20.95 17.85
C LEU A 13 25.40 -20.77 18.11
N ARG A 14 25.97 -19.67 17.60
CA ARG A 14 27.38 -19.37 17.86
C ARG A 14 27.65 -18.99 19.31
N ARG A 15 26.75 -18.20 19.95
CA ARG A 15 26.80 -17.91 21.37
C ARG A 15 26.72 -19.21 22.22
N GLY A 16 25.96 -20.20 21.72
CA GLY A 16 25.90 -21.55 22.30
C GLY A 16 27.12 -22.43 21.98
N GLY A 17 28.23 -21.87 21.46
CA GLY A 17 29.49 -22.58 21.25
C GLY A 17 29.62 -23.38 19.96
N LEU A 18 28.60 -23.40 19.08
CA LEU A 18 28.68 -24.21 17.86
C LEU A 18 29.67 -23.61 16.85
N GLY A 19 30.46 -24.51 16.22
CA GLY A 19 31.32 -24.13 15.09
C GLY A 19 30.54 -23.85 13.79
N TYR A 20 31.09 -23.04 12.92
CA TYR A 20 30.42 -22.55 11.69
C TYR A 20 29.89 -23.67 10.78
N LYS A 21 30.64 -24.79 10.65
CA LYS A 21 30.19 -25.95 9.86
C LYS A 21 28.96 -26.63 10.49
N ARG A 22 28.93 -26.72 11.82
CA ARG A 22 27.78 -27.31 12.56
C ARG A 22 26.55 -26.37 12.45
N ILE A 23 26.76 -25.06 12.60
CA ILE A 23 25.69 -24.05 12.41
C ILE A 23 25.09 -24.18 11.01
N SER A 24 25.91 -24.28 9.95
CA SER A 24 25.44 -24.49 8.57
C SER A 24 24.55 -25.73 8.44
N LYS A 25 24.94 -26.85 9.07
CA LYS A 25 24.14 -28.11 9.09
C LYS A 25 22.78 -27.90 9.80
N VAL A 26 22.81 -27.28 10.98
CA VAL A 26 21.57 -27.00 11.76
C VAL A 26 20.61 -26.10 10.97
N LEU A 27 21.12 -25.03 10.38
CA LEU A 27 20.30 -24.12 9.58
C LEU A 27 19.72 -24.80 8.33
N ARG A 28 20.47 -25.70 7.71
CA ARG A 28 20.00 -26.50 6.57
C ARG A 28 18.83 -27.40 6.95
N VAL A 29 18.93 -28.11 8.07
CA VAL A 29 17.89 -29.02 8.55
C VAL A 29 16.64 -28.23 8.99
N LYS A 30 16.85 -27.15 9.73
CA LYS A 30 15.73 -26.38 10.33
C LYS A 30 14.97 -25.48 9.34
N TYR A 31 15.66 -24.97 8.32
CA TYR A 31 15.11 -23.95 7.41
C TYR A 31 15.18 -24.35 5.93
N ASP A 32 15.56 -25.58 5.63
CA ASP A 32 15.75 -26.07 4.25
C ASP A 32 16.57 -25.11 3.38
N THR A 33 17.68 -24.60 3.97
CA THR A 33 18.50 -23.60 3.29
C THR A 33 19.99 -23.92 3.45
N SER A 34 20.74 -23.82 2.34
CA SER A 34 22.17 -24.02 2.37
C SER A 34 22.91 -22.69 2.54
N LEU A 35 23.54 -22.51 3.68
CA LEU A 35 24.43 -21.38 3.96
C LEU A 35 25.88 -21.85 4.04
N ASN A 36 26.76 -21.19 3.28
CA ASN A 36 28.18 -21.45 3.36
C ASN A 36 28.73 -21.07 4.75
N PRO A 37 29.51 -21.94 5.43
CA PRO A 37 30.14 -21.64 6.71
C PRO A 37 30.94 -20.34 6.73
N GLY A 38 31.56 -19.94 5.58
CA GLY A 38 32.24 -18.65 5.42
C GLY A 38 31.30 -17.45 5.51
N ALA A 39 30.07 -17.55 4.98
CA ALA A 39 29.05 -16.51 5.14
C ALA A 39 28.64 -16.36 6.59
N ILE A 40 28.45 -17.47 7.32
CA ILE A 40 28.13 -17.49 8.74
C ILE A 40 29.27 -16.86 9.55
N CYS A 41 30.54 -17.21 9.24
CA CYS A 41 31.70 -16.59 9.86
C CYS A 41 31.74 -15.06 9.67
N ASN A 42 31.45 -14.59 8.46
CA ASN A 42 31.39 -13.15 8.19
C ASN A 42 30.27 -12.44 8.95
N TRP A 43 29.12 -13.09 9.13
CA TRP A 43 28.02 -12.60 9.95
C TRP A 43 28.43 -12.46 11.41
N VAL A 44 28.97 -13.54 12.00
CA VAL A 44 29.40 -13.58 13.40
C VAL A 44 30.53 -12.57 13.70
N LYS A 45 31.46 -12.39 12.77
CA LYS A 45 32.56 -11.42 12.91
C LYS A 45 32.16 -9.98 12.54
N GLY A 46 30.86 -9.71 12.28
CA GLY A 46 30.37 -8.38 11.93
C GLY A 46 30.87 -7.84 10.57
N ARG A 47 31.59 -8.65 9.78
CA ARG A 47 32.12 -8.25 8.46
C ARG A 47 31.01 -8.05 7.41
N HIS A 48 29.91 -8.76 7.59
CA HIS A 48 28.74 -8.67 6.72
C HIS A 48 27.46 -8.79 7.57
N HIS A 49 26.51 -7.89 7.34
CA HIS A 49 25.17 -7.95 7.91
C HIS A 49 24.15 -8.12 6.78
N PRO A 50 23.12 -8.99 6.90
CA PRO A 50 22.13 -9.21 5.85
C PRO A 50 21.43 -7.93 5.37
N LEU A 51 21.30 -6.94 6.25
CA LEU A 51 20.66 -5.65 5.98
C LEU A 51 21.64 -4.52 5.63
N ARG A 52 22.96 -4.76 5.59
CA ARG A 52 23.95 -3.70 5.35
C ARG A 52 23.73 -2.88 4.05
N ARG A 53 23.06 -3.49 3.08
CA ARG A 53 22.68 -2.84 1.80
C ARG A 53 21.18 -2.59 1.66
N CYS A 54 20.41 -2.77 2.73
CA CYS A 54 18.98 -2.50 2.71
C CYS A 54 18.76 -1.07 3.16
N ASN A 55 18.03 -0.31 2.36
CA ASN A 55 17.50 0.96 2.81
C ASN A 55 16.58 0.69 4.00
N GLY A 56 16.64 1.55 5.02
CA GLY A 56 15.68 1.58 6.11
C GLY A 56 14.26 1.89 5.60
N ILE A 57 13.31 1.87 6.51
CA ILE A 57 11.99 2.47 6.30
C ILE A 57 11.96 3.72 7.14
N ILE A 58 11.83 4.89 6.51
CA ILE A 58 11.63 6.14 7.22
C ILE A 58 10.12 6.25 7.48
N GLU A 59 9.75 6.22 8.76
CA GLU A 59 8.38 6.39 9.20
C GLU A 59 7.95 7.84 9.09
N GLY A 60 6.72 8.07 8.68
CA GLY A 60 6.17 9.40 8.52
C GLY A 60 4.90 9.40 7.66
N PRO A 61 4.36 10.59 7.37
CA PRO A 61 3.18 10.74 6.53
C PRO A 61 3.35 10.12 5.14
N GLU A 62 4.56 10.20 4.58
CA GLU A 62 4.87 9.59 3.28
C GLU A 62 4.77 8.06 3.30
N LEU A 63 5.18 7.41 4.41
CA LEU A 63 5.02 5.96 4.55
C LEU A 63 3.53 5.57 4.60
N ALA A 64 2.73 6.32 5.34
CA ALA A 64 1.29 6.08 5.44
C ALA A 64 0.61 6.23 4.07
N TYR A 65 0.96 7.28 3.31
CA TYR A 65 0.47 7.49 1.94
C TYR A 65 0.89 6.37 0.99
N VAL A 66 2.16 5.95 1.03
CA VAL A 66 2.68 4.83 0.21
C VAL A 66 1.95 3.54 0.51
N ILE A 67 1.72 3.24 1.79
CA ILE A 67 0.99 2.04 2.21
C ILE A 67 -0.47 2.13 1.75
N GLY A 68 -1.14 3.27 1.95
CA GLY A 68 -2.52 3.50 1.50
C GLY A 68 -2.70 3.24 0.01
N GLY A 69 -1.87 3.85 -0.83
CA GLY A 69 -1.90 3.63 -2.28
C GLY A 69 -1.57 2.21 -2.69
N TRP A 70 -0.63 1.56 -1.96
CA TRP A 70 -0.27 0.17 -2.23
C TRP A 70 -1.40 -0.81 -1.89
N LEU A 71 -2.19 -0.55 -0.85
CA LEU A 71 -3.33 -1.40 -0.46
C LEU A 71 -4.40 -1.47 -1.55
N GLY A 72 -4.55 -0.43 -2.38
CA GLY A 72 -5.45 -0.45 -3.53
C GLY A 72 -4.79 -1.01 -4.80
N ASP A 73 -3.88 -0.26 -5.39
CA ASP A 73 -3.30 -0.52 -6.73
C ASP A 73 -1.86 -1.07 -6.69
N GLY A 74 -1.33 -1.35 -5.50
CA GLY A 74 0.06 -1.75 -5.35
C GLY A 74 0.35 -3.21 -5.62
N THR A 75 1.56 -3.48 -6.11
CA THR A 75 2.07 -4.83 -6.33
C THR A 75 3.48 -4.99 -5.78
N LEU A 76 3.84 -6.24 -5.50
CA LEU A 76 5.19 -6.62 -5.09
C LEU A 76 5.83 -7.43 -6.21
N ALA A 77 7.02 -7.03 -6.62
CA ALA A 77 7.78 -7.72 -7.65
C ALA A 77 9.16 -8.12 -7.13
N ARG A 78 9.65 -9.26 -7.60
CA ARG A 78 11.02 -9.73 -7.35
C ARG A 78 11.70 -9.98 -8.68
N GLU A 79 12.87 -9.41 -8.85
CA GLU A 79 13.70 -9.68 -10.02
C GLU A 79 14.46 -11.00 -9.79
N ARG A 80 14.27 -11.98 -10.70
CA ARG A 80 14.79 -13.33 -10.50
C ARG A 80 16.31 -13.39 -10.41
N ASN A 81 17.00 -12.57 -11.21
CA ASN A 81 18.47 -12.67 -11.38
C ASN A 81 19.28 -11.72 -10.47
N SER A 82 18.65 -10.72 -9.85
CA SER A 82 19.37 -9.67 -9.11
C SER A 82 19.07 -9.63 -7.61
N HIS A 83 18.20 -10.50 -7.11
CA HIS A 83 17.70 -10.46 -5.72
C HIS A 83 17.14 -9.09 -5.30
N LYS A 84 16.71 -8.28 -6.24
CA LYS A 84 16.04 -7.00 -5.96
C LYS A 84 14.56 -7.23 -5.69
N TYR A 85 14.07 -6.52 -4.70
CA TYR A 85 12.69 -6.57 -4.26
C TYR A 85 12.07 -5.20 -4.46
N TYR A 86 11.02 -5.13 -5.26
CA TYR A 86 10.37 -3.88 -5.64
C TYR A 86 8.98 -3.78 -5.04
N VAL A 87 8.66 -2.58 -4.54
CA VAL A 87 7.31 -2.14 -4.32
C VAL A 87 6.92 -1.31 -5.55
N LYS A 88 5.81 -1.65 -6.18
CA LYS A 88 5.38 -1.12 -7.48
C LYS A 88 3.95 -0.62 -7.38
N LEU A 89 3.67 0.50 -8.04
CA LEU A 89 2.34 1.01 -8.33
C LEU A 89 2.13 1.08 -9.84
N SER A 90 0.91 0.77 -10.33
CA SER A 90 0.57 0.79 -11.75
C SER A 90 -0.81 1.38 -11.96
N VAL A 91 -0.89 2.64 -12.39
CA VAL A 91 -2.11 3.46 -12.39
C VAL A 91 -2.26 4.27 -13.69
N LYS A 92 -3.46 4.79 -13.94
CA LYS A 92 -3.74 5.64 -15.10
C LYS A 92 -3.40 7.11 -14.87
N ASP A 93 -3.55 7.57 -13.64
CA ASP A 93 -3.37 8.97 -13.28
C ASP A 93 -1.88 9.23 -12.97
N TYR A 94 -1.25 10.12 -13.75
CA TYR A 94 0.17 10.45 -13.63
C TYR A 94 0.49 11.12 -12.29
N ASP A 95 -0.33 12.08 -11.88
CA ASP A 95 -0.20 12.81 -10.63
C ASP A 95 -0.17 11.89 -9.40
N PHE A 96 -0.97 10.84 -9.40
CA PHE A 96 -0.91 9.80 -8.37
C PHE A 96 0.41 9.00 -8.41
N ALA A 97 0.84 8.58 -9.61
CA ALA A 97 2.08 7.84 -9.77
C ALA A 97 3.30 8.69 -9.35
N GLU A 98 3.31 9.97 -9.69
CA GLU A 98 4.37 10.92 -9.38
C GLU A 98 4.47 11.15 -7.87
N GLU A 99 3.37 11.51 -7.21
CA GLU A 99 3.36 11.74 -5.76
C GLU A 99 3.71 10.48 -4.98
N TRP A 100 3.18 9.33 -5.40
CA TRP A 100 3.53 8.06 -4.77
C TRP A 100 5.01 7.73 -4.93
N GLY A 101 5.60 8.00 -6.10
CA GLY A 101 7.02 7.85 -6.37
C GLY A 101 7.91 8.76 -5.52
N ARG A 102 7.49 10.02 -5.32
CA ARG A 102 8.11 10.98 -4.44
C ARG A 102 8.10 10.50 -2.98
N CYS A 103 6.94 10.06 -2.52
CA CYS A 103 6.78 9.53 -1.16
C CYS A 103 7.61 8.25 -0.95
N LEU A 104 7.60 7.31 -1.91
CA LEU A 104 8.39 6.08 -1.83
C LEU A 104 9.89 6.36 -1.76
N ALA A 105 10.38 7.40 -2.45
CA ALA A 105 11.78 7.81 -2.39
C ALA A 105 12.14 8.29 -0.98
N LYS A 106 11.33 9.16 -0.37
CA LYS A 106 11.52 9.62 1.01
C LYS A 106 11.53 8.45 2.00
N VAL A 107 10.54 7.56 1.91
CA VAL A 107 10.46 6.35 2.73
C VAL A 107 11.71 5.49 2.63
N SER A 108 12.33 5.47 1.46
CA SER A 108 13.56 4.71 1.20
C SER A 108 14.86 5.49 1.47
N GLY A 109 14.78 6.69 2.02
CA GLY A 109 15.94 7.55 2.29
C GLY A 109 16.67 8.04 1.03
N ARG A 110 15.94 8.20 -0.09
CA ARG A 110 16.49 8.72 -1.35
C ARG A 110 16.22 10.21 -1.48
N LEU A 111 17.19 10.93 -2.02
CA LEU A 111 17.03 12.34 -2.38
C LEU A 111 16.20 12.50 -3.65
N GLU A 112 16.47 11.66 -4.66
CA GLU A 112 15.81 11.70 -5.97
C GLU A 112 14.52 10.89 -5.95
N PRO A 113 13.39 11.43 -6.46
CA PRO A 113 12.14 10.70 -6.60
C PRO A 113 12.25 9.47 -7.51
N TYR A 114 11.38 8.50 -7.29
CA TYR A 114 11.16 7.46 -8.29
C TYR A 114 10.22 8.00 -9.37
N VAL A 115 10.75 8.17 -10.58
CA VAL A 115 10.01 8.74 -11.71
C VAL A 115 9.10 7.69 -12.33
N PRO A 116 7.78 7.98 -12.52
CA PRO A 116 6.87 7.11 -13.23
C PRO A 116 7.29 6.93 -14.69
N ARG A 117 7.06 5.73 -15.23
CA ARG A 117 7.27 5.42 -16.64
C ARG A 117 5.99 4.91 -17.24
N TRP A 118 5.67 5.36 -18.44
CA TRP A 118 4.54 4.83 -19.19
C TRP A 118 4.86 3.43 -19.71
N GLU A 119 4.00 2.47 -19.47
CA GLU A 119 4.08 1.11 -20.02
C GLU A 119 2.94 0.93 -21.05
N ASP A 120 3.28 0.97 -22.35
CA ASP A 120 2.31 0.86 -23.44
C ASP A 120 1.48 -0.43 -23.40
N ALA A 121 2.13 -1.56 -23.08
CA ALA A 121 1.44 -2.86 -22.97
C ALA A 121 0.34 -2.89 -21.89
N LEU A 122 0.44 -2.05 -20.89
CA LEU A 122 -0.53 -1.94 -19.78
C LEU A 122 -1.43 -0.70 -19.91
N GLU A 123 -1.10 0.24 -20.79
CA GLU A 123 -1.72 1.57 -20.88
C GLU A 123 -1.77 2.25 -19.49
N ARG A 124 -0.62 2.23 -18.76
CA ARG A 124 -0.52 2.74 -17.39
C ARG A 124 0.82 3.37 -17.07
N TRP A 125 0.81 4.31 -16.16
CA TRP A 125 2.00 4.79 -15.48
C TRP A 125 2.45 3.78 -14.43
N VAL A 126 3.71 3.45 -14.48
CA VAL A 126 4.34 2.50 -13.57
C VAL A 126 5.45 3.19 -12.82
N VAL A 127 5.39 3.13 -11.52
CA VAL A 127 6.45 3.57 -10.63
C VAL A 127 6.86 2.42 -9.70
N LYS A 128 8.17 2.23 -9.52
CA LYS A 128 8.70 1.16 -8.66
C LYS A 128 9.95 1.62 -7.92
N GLY A 129 10.06 1.22 -6.67
CA GLY A 129 11.25 1.42 -5.85
C GLY A 129 11.73 0.12 -5.22
N SER A 130 13.05 -0.03 -5.10
CA SER A 130 13.63 -1.19 -4.43
C SER A 130 13.83 -0.89 -2.95
N ASN A 131 13.07 -1.56 -2.09
CA ASN A 131 13.24 -1.53 -0.64
C ASN A 131 12.82 -2.89 -0.07
N MET A 132 13.79 -3.68 0.39
CA MET A 132 13.55 -5.05 0.87
C MET A 132 12.74 -5.07 2.18
N LEU A 133 12.95 -4.10 3.08
CA LEU A 133 12.23 -4.07 4.35
C LEU A 133 10.77 -3.71 4.13
N LEU A 134 10.51 -2.68 3.33
CA LEU A 134 9.14 -2.30 2.96
C LEU A 134 8.45 -3.44 2.18
N TYR A 135 9.13 -4.05 1.21
CA TYR A 135 8.62 -5.23 0.53
C TYR A 135 8.20 -6.34 1.52
N SER A 136 9.06 -6.63 2.50
CA SER A 136 8.81 -7.68 3.48
C SER A 136 7.64 -7.34 4.41
N LEU A 137 7.51 -6.08 4.81
CA LEU A 137 6.38 -5.58 5.61
C LEU A 137 5.08 -5.75 4.82
N LEU A 138 5.04 -5.23 3.59
CA LEU A 138 3.84 -5.27 2.73
C LEU A 138 3.47 -6.70 2.31
N ARG A 139 4.46 -7.58 2.10
CA ARG A 139 4.18 -9.00 1.82
C ARG A 139 3.44 -9.67 2.99
N ARG A 140 3.82 -9.39 4.23
CA ARG A 140 3.11 -9.90 5.42
C ARG A 140 1.72 -9.29 5.55
N ALA A 141 1.59 -8.03 5.19
CA ALA A 141 0.31 -7.32 5.24
C ALA A 141 -0.75 -7.88 4.28
N ARG A 142 -0.37 -8.59 3.22
CA ARG A 142 -1.33 -9.32 2.35
C ARG A 142 -2.10 -10.38 3.12
N GLU A 143 -1.46 -11.04 4.07
CA GLU A 143 -2.08 -12.08 4.91
C GLU A 143 -2.85 -11.44 6.07
N ASN A 144 -2.29 -10.39 6.66
CA ASN A 144 -2.89 -9.66 7.78
C ASN A 144 -2.63 -8.15 7.66
N PRO A 145 -3.56 -7.36 7.08
CA PRO A 145 -3.41 -5.90 6.95
C PRO A 145 -3.27 -5.16 8.28
N GLN A 146 -3.76 -5.72 9.39
CA GLN A 146 -3.70 -5.09 10.71
C GLN A 146 -2.27 -4.84 11.20
N ILE A 147 -1.27 -5.55 10.69
CA ILE A 147 0.14 -5.28 11.03
C ILE A 147 0.62 -3.90 10.56
N LEU A 148 -0.12 -3.26 9.67
CA LEU A 148 0.17 -1.91 9.18
C LEU A 148 -0.36 -0.82 10.10
N LEU A 149 -1.30 -1.14 10.98
CA LEU A 149 -2.00 -0.17 11.82
C LEU A 149 -1.04 0.77 12.58
N PRO A 150 0.06 0.30 13.22
CA PRO A 150 0.99 1.18 13.92
C PRO A 150 1.64 2.28 13.05
N TYR A 151 1.73 2.04 11.74
CA TYR A 151 2.28 3.00 10.77
C TYR A 151 1.22 3.95 10.23
N LEU A 152 -0.03 3.49 10.13
CA LEU A 152 -1.14 4.22 9.51
C LEU A 152 -1.87 5.12 10.49
N GLU A 153 -2.07 4.66 11.73
CA GLU A 153 -2.85 5.39 12.73
C GLU A 153 -2.18 6.67 13.27
N ARG A 154 -0.87 6.82 13.04
CA ARG A 154 -0.14 8.06 13.34
C ARG A 154 -0.38 9.14 12.28
N TYR A 155 -0.71 8.73 11.05
CA TYR A 155 -0.93 9.58 9.89
C TYR A 155 -2.16 9.10 9.11
N PRO A 156 -3.34 9.08 9.75
CA PRO A 156 -4.54 8.46 9.18
C PRO A 156 -5.07 9.20 7.94
N ALA A 157 -4.87 10.51 7.87
CA ALA A 157 -5.28 11.32 6.73
C ALA A 157 -4.52 10.94 5.45
N GLU A 158 -3.18 10.82 5.54
CA GLU A 158 -2.31 10.44 4.43
C GLU A 158 -2.54 8.99 4.01
N ALA A 159 -2.74 8.10 4.98
CA ALA A 159 -3.10 6.70 4.71
C ALA A 159 -4.41 6.61 3.91
N CYS A 160 -5.45 7.33 4.36
CA CYS A 160 -6.72 7.41 3.65
C CYS A 160 -6.55 8.06 2.28
N ARG A 161 -5.80 9.17 2.15
CA ARG A 161 -5.56 9.83 0.86
C ARG A 161 -4.98 8.85 -0.15
N GLY A 162 -3.91 8.13 0.20
CA GLY A 162 -3.32 7.12 -0.69
C GLY A 162 -4.32 6.03 -1.10
N PHE A 163 -5.15 5.55 -0.18
CA PHE A 163 -6.15 4.53 -0.46
C PHE A 163 -7.30 5.07 -1.33
N PHE A 164 -7.74 6.33 -1.10
CA PHE A 164 -8.76 6.98 -1.91
C PHE A 164 -8.24 7.38 -3.29
N ASP A 165 -6.97 7.71 -3.44
CA ASP A 165 -6.35 7.91 -4.75
C ASP A 165 -6.41 6.63 -5.59
N ALA A 166 -6.14 5.47 -4.98
CA ALA A 166 -6.25 4.18 -5.63
C ALA A 166 -7.72 3.80 -5.92
N GLU A 167 -8.53 3.61 -4.91
CA GLU A 167 -9.84 2.95 -4.98
C GLU A 167 -11.02 3.92 -4.91
N GLY A 168 -10.77 5.20 -4.57
CA GLY A 168 -11.82 6.18 -4.29
C GLY A 168 -12.44 6.79 -5.55
N SER A 169 -13.68 7.20 -5.41
CA SER A 169 -14.43 7.94 -6.43
C SER A 169 -15.39 8.94 -5.79
N VAL A 170 -15.70 10.00 -6.52
CA VAL A 170 -16.72 10.98 -6.16
C VAL A 170 -17.98 10.70 -6.97
N TRP A 171 -19.11 10.51 -6.29
CA TRP A 171 -20.40 10.30 -6.93
C TRP A 171 -21.29 11.54 -6.72
N ARG A 172 -21.16 12.50 -7.60
CA ARG A 172 -21.81 13.82 -7.47
C ARG A 172 -23.34 13.75 -7.43
N GLU A 173 -23.96 12.81 -8.18
CA GLU A 173 -25.41 12.63 -8.25
C GLU A 173 -26.00 12.08 -6.93
N ARG A 174 -25.19 11.32 -6.18
CA ARG A 174 -25.57 10.75 -4.89
C ARG A 174 -25.00 11.50 -3.70
N TYR A 175 -24.24 12.59 -3.95
CA TYR A 175 -23.61 13.38 -2.89
C TYR A 175 -22.70 12.54 -1.99
N GLN A 176 -21.85 11.71 -2.60
CA GLN A 176 -21.01 10.76 -1.88
C GLN A 176 -19.57 10.78 -2.38
N VAL A 177 -18.65 10.55 -1.44
CA VAL A 177 -17.30 10.04 -1.73
C VAL A 177 -17.26 8.58 -1.27
N ARG A 178 -16.72 7.69 -2.08
CA ARG A 178 -16.78 6.27 -1.77
C ARG A 178 -15.57 5.50 -2.27
N VAL A 179 -15.36 4.35 -1.64
CA VAL A 179 -14.38 3.34 -1.99
C VAL A 179 -15.09 2.01 -2.21
N HIS A 180 -14.64 1.24 -3.18
CA HIS A 180 -15.13 -0.11 -3.44
C HIS A 180 -13.98 -1.09 -3.29
N ASN A 181 -14.17 -2.14 -2.48
CA ASN A 181 -13.19 -3.22 -2.41
C ASN A 181 -13.90 -4.56 -2.08
N THR A 182 -13.27 -5.67 -2.46
CA THR A 182 -13.77 -7.03 -2.16
C THR A 182 -13.19 -7.60 -0.87
N ASP A 183 -12.12 -6.98 -0.33
CA ASP A 183 -11.52 -7.39 0.95
C ASP A 183 -12.13 -6.60 2.11
N PRO A 184 -12.93 -7.24 2.98
CA PRO A 184 -13.57 -6.57 4.10
C PRO A 184 -12.56 -6.01 5.11
N ARG A 185 -11.36 -6.60 5.20
CA ARG A 185 -10.32 -6.17 6.14
C ARG A 185 -9.77 -4.80 5.77
N LEU A 186 -9.63 -4.53 4.45
CA LEU A 186 -9.17 -3.23 3.95
C LEU A 186 -10.23 -2.14 4.14
N ILE A 187 -11.50 -2.49 3.91
CA ILE A 187 -12.63 -1.57 4.11
C ILE A 187 -12.77 -1.20 5.59
N GLU A 188 -12.65 -2.19 6.49
CA GLU A 188 -12.71 -1.93 7.93
C GLU A 188 -11.51 -1.11 8.42
N LEU A 189 -10.30 -1.40 7.94
CA LEU A 189 -9.11 -0.62 8.24
C LEU A 189 -9.28 0.84 7.79
N CYS A 190 -9.77 1.06 6.58
CA CYS A 190 -10.03 2.40 6.05
C CYS A 190 -11.08 3.15 6.89
N LYS A 191 -12.17 2.48 7.30
CA LYS A 191 -13.19 3.04 8.19
C LYS A 191 -12.58 3.50 9.52
N GLN A 192 -11.81 2.64 10.18
CA GLN A 192 -11.15 2.96 11.45
C GLN A 192 -10.25 4.20 11.34
N LEU A 193 -9.50 4.33 10.24
CA LEU A 193 -8.63 5.48 10.00
C LEU A 193 -9.42 6.77 9.75
N LEU A 194 -10.53 6.70 8.99
CA LEU A 194 -11.43 7.84 8.76
C LEU A 194 -12.09 8.31 10.06
N GLU A 195 -12.57 7.39 10.89
CA GLU A 195 -13.20 7.71 12.17
C GLU A 195 -12.23 8.41 13.14
N LYS A 196 -10.93 8.02 13.14
CA LYS A 196 -9.90 8.71 13.93
C LYS A 196 -9.74 10.19 13.57
N ILE A 197 -10.04 10.59 12.35
CA ILE A 197 -9.98 11.99 11.91
C ILE A 197 -11.38 12.65 11.89
N GLY A 198 -12.39 11.99 12.44
CA GLY A 198 -13.75 12.50 12.55
C GLY A 198 -14.53 12.49 11.24
N VAL A 199 -14.14 11.66 10.28
CA VAL A 199 -14.89 11.42 9.04
C VAL A 199 -15.67 10.13 9.20
N TYR A 200 -17.00 10.22 9.27
CA TYR A 200 -17.86 9.06 9.45
C TYR A 200 -18.34 8.52 8.11
N CYS A 201 -18.43 7.21 8.02
CA CYS A 201 -18.81 6.51 6.80
C CYS A 201 -19.68 5.29 7.10
N SER A 202 -20.43 4.83 6.09
CA SER A 202 -21.21 3.60 6.15
C SER A 202 -20.65 2.58 5.19
N ILE A 203 -20.77 1.31 5.58
CA ILE A 203 -20.37 0.17 4.74
C ILE A 203 -21.63 -0.50 4.23
N HIS A 204 -21.75 -0.61 2.91
CA HIS A 204 -22.82 -1.30 2.22
C HIS A 204 -22.28 -2.51 1.48
N LYS A 205 -23.04 -3.62 1.57
CA LYS A 205 -22.69 -4.85 0.86
C LYS A 205 -23.55 -4.98 -0.39
N ARG A 206 -22.91 -5.14 -1.54
CA ARG A 206 -23.56 -5.29 -2.83
C ARG A 206 -23.14 -6.58 -3.51
N ARG A 207 -24.08 -7.28 -4.14
CA ARG A 207 -23.77 -8.39 -5.02
C ARG A 207 -23.39 -7.89 -6.41
N GLN A 208 -22.45 -8.57 -7.04
CA GLN A 208 -22.02 -8.32 -8.41
C GLN A 208 -21.92 -9.63 -9.20
N SER A 209 -22.09 -9.54 -10.51
CA SER A 209 -21.91 -10.72 -11.37
C SER A 209 -20.50 -11.27 -11.24
N LYS A 210 -20.37 -12.57 -11.10
CA LYS A 210 -19.08 -13.27 -11.10
C LYS A 210 -18.37 -13.20 -12.45
N LEU A 211 -19.15 -13.06 -13.53
CA LEU A 211 -18.64 -12.97 -14.89
C LEU A 211 -18.64 -11.51 -15.36
N LEU A 212 -17.46 -11.03 -15.75
CA LEU A 212 -17.27 -9.73 -16.36
C LEU A 212 -16.89 -9.90 -17.84
N LYS A 213 -17.56 -9.19 -18.73
CA LYS A 213 -17.14 -9.08 -20.14
C LYS A 213 -16.42 -7.75 -20.33
N CYS A 214 -15.19 -7.80 -20.82
CA CYS A 214 -14.44 -6.58 -21.14
C CYS A 214 -15.13 -5.84 -22.30
N PRO A 215 -15.52 -4.58 -22.16
CA PRO A 215 -16.21 -3.84 -23.23
C PRO A 215 -15.34 -3.65 -24.47
N LYS A 216 -14.01 -3.47 -24.29
CA LYS A 216 -13.07 -3.25 -25.38
C LYS A 216 -12.72 -4.54 -26.17
N THR A 217 -12.51 -5.65 -25.48
CA THR A 217 -11.97 -6.87 -26.10
C THR A 217 -12.96 -8.00 -26.19
N GLY A 218 -14.15 -7.86 -25.58
CA GLY A 218 -15.16 -8.92 -25.50
C GLY A 218 -14.76 -10.12 -24.62
N LYS A 219 -13.52 -10.18 -24.12
CA LYS A 219 -13.03 -11.27 -23.26
C LYS A 219 -13.82 -11.35 -21.97
N ARG A 220 -14.10 -12.57 -21.53
CA ARG A 220 -14.76 -12.84 -20.27
C ARG A 220 -13.73 -13.09 -19.17
N TYR A 221 -13.94 -12.48 -18.00
CA TYR A 221 -13.11 -12.64 -16.82
C TYR A 221 -13.98 -13.07 -15.65
N HIS A 222 -13.46 -13.99 -14.83
CA HIS A 222 -14.10 -14.33 -13.57
C HIS A 222 -13.57 -13.41 -12.47
N ARG A 223 -14.48 -12.80 -11.71
CA ARG A 223 -14.15 -12.05 -10.50
C ARG A 223 -13.85 -13.01 -9.36
N ASN A 224 -12.93 -12.64 -8.50
CA ASN A 224 -12.58 -13.42 -7.31
C ASN A 224 -13.68 -13.42 -6.26
N SER A 225 -14.61 -12.46 -6.30
CA SER A 225 -15.71 -12.33 -5.33
C SER A 225 -17.00 -11.90 -6.03
N GLU A 226 -18.12 -12.46 -5.60
CA GLU A 226 -19.49 -12.01 -5.96
C GLU A 226 -19.96 -10.87 -5.05
N VAL A 227 -19.23 -10.58 -3.98
CA VAL A 227 -19.55 -9.53 -3.04
C VAL A 227 -18.52 -8.43 -3.16
N ILE A 228 -19.01 -7.21 -3.25
CA ILE A 228 -18.23 -5.98 -3.14
C ILE A 228 -18.74 -5.16 -1.97
N LEU A 229 -17.85 -4.55 -1.25
CA LEU A 229 -18.14 -3.64 -0.16
C LEU A 229 -17.95 -2.21 -0.64
N ASP A 230 -18.94 -1.39 -0.39
CA ASP A 230 -18.96 0.03 -0.71
C ASP A 230 -18.85 0.79 0.63
N LEU A 231 -17.70 1.41 0.90
CA LEU A 231 -17.57 2.39 1.98
C LEU A 231 -17.98 3.75 1.42
N ALA A 232 -19.02 4.37 2.01
CA ALA A 232 -19.58 5.62 1.53
C ALA A 232 -19.51 6.70 2.63
N ILE A 233 -18.94 7.86 2.26
CA ILE A 233 -18.94 9.09 3.03
C ILE A 233 -20.03 9.98 2.44
N TYR A 234 -20.98 10.43 3.25
CA TYR A 234 -22.07 11.29 2.85
C TYR A 234 -22.43 12.28 3.97
N GLY A 235 -23.29 13.23 3.64
CA GLY A 235 -23.57 14.37 4.51
C GLY A 235 -22.53 15.48 4.35
N ARG A 236 -23.03 16.72 4.30
CA ARG A 236 -22.22 17.92 4.04
C ARG A 236 -21.01 18.01 4.94
N GLU A 237 -21.21 17.91 6.24
CA GLU A 237 -20.15 18.00 7.26
C GLU A 237 -19.03 16.97 7.04
N ASN A 238 -19.40 15.71 6.78
CA ASN A 238 -18.42 14.64 6.53
C ASN A 238 -17.67 14.85 5.22
N ILE A 239 -18.34 15.31 4.16
CA ILE A 239 -17.69 15.62 2.87
C ILE A 239 -16.73 16.79 3.03
N LEU A 240 -17.08 17.84 3.76
CA LEU A 240 -16.18 18.97 4.05
C LEU A 240 -14.95 18.52 4.86
N ARG A 241 -15.15 17.73 5.92
CA ARG A 241 -14.04 17.17 6.70
C ARG A 241 -13.14 16.27 5.86
N PHE A 242 -13.74 15.44 5.00
CA PHE A 242 -12.96 14.62 4.08
C PHE A 242 -12.14 15.49 3.12
N ALA A 243 -12.72 16.53 2.56
CA ALA A 243 -12.03 17.44 1.64
C ALA A 243 -10.88 18.18 2.31
N GLU A 244 -11.07 18.63 3.54
CA GLU A 244 -10.08 19.36 4.34
C GLU A 244 -8.92 18.46 4.78
N LYS A 245 -9.22 17.28 5.33
CA LYS A 245 -8.23 16.42 5.97
C LYS A 245 -7.60 15.39 5.05
N VAL A 246 -8.38 14.83 4.13
CA VAL A 246 -7.97 13.74 3.24
C VAL A 246 -7.80 14.25 1.81
N GLY A 247 -8.88 14.61 1.13
CA GLY A 247 -8.86 15.02 -0.26
C GLY A 247 -8.31 13.95 -1.22
N PHE A 248 -7.89 14.40 -2.41
CA PHE A 248 -7.26 13.56 -3.42
C PHE A 248 -6.00 14.24 -3.96
N THR A 249 -4.97 13.47 -4.24
CA THR A 249 -3.81 13.90 -5.02
C THR A 249 -4.18 13.98 -6.50
N ILE A 250 -5.03 13.08 -6.97
CA ILE A 250 -5.50 13.02 -8.36
C ILE A 250 -6.36 14.24 -8.68
N ALA A 251 -5.84 15.12 -9.54
CA ALA A 251 -6.47 16.43 -9.85
C ALA A 251 -7.91 16.29 -10.35
N ARG A 252 -8.22 15.31 -11.22
CA ARG A 252 -9.60 15.08 -11.68
C ARG A 252 -10.54 14.69 -10.53
N LYS A 253 -10.13 13.81 -9.61
CA LYS A 253 -10.94 13.42 -8.45
C LYS A 253 -11.11 14.59 -7.47
N GLN A 254 -10.05 15.37 -7.27
CA GLN A 254 -10.10 16.58 -6.45
C GLN A 254 -11.05 17.64 -7.05
N SER A 255 -11.05 17.81 -8.36
CA SER A 255 -11.99 18.69 -9.06
C SER A 255 -13.45 18.23 -8.89
N GLU A 256 -13.71 16.91 -9.01
CA GLU A 256 -15.03 16.33 -8.76
C GLU A 256 -15.51 16.55 -7.32
N LEU A 257 -14.59 16.42 -6.33
CA LEU A 257 -14.87 16.71 -4.92
C LEU A 257 -15.25 18.19 -4.72
N THR A 258 -14.48 19.10 -5.32
CA THR A 258 -14.76 20.54 -5.27
C THR A 258 -16.13 20.85 -5.89
N GLN A 259 -16.47 20.24 -7.00
CA GLN A 259 -17.80 20.42 -7.63
C GLN A 259 -18.93 19.85 -6.77
N LEU A 260 -18.69 18.73 -6.05
CA LEU A 260 -19.64 18.18 -5.10
C LEU A 260 -19.92 19.17 -3.95
N ILE A 261 -18.88 19.78 -3.39
CA ILE A 261 -19.01 20.79 -2.32
C ILE A 261 -19.82 21.99 -2.81
N ARG A 262 -19.51 22.52 -3.99
CA ARG A 262 -20.26 23.65 -4.59
C ARG A 262 -21.75 23.31 -4.80
N ARG A 263 -22.09 22.05 -5.09
CA ARG A 263 -23.49 21.62 -5.19
C ARG A 263 -24.22 21.67 -3.83
N TYR A 264 -23.54 21.34 -2.75
CA TYR A 264 -24.11 21.50 -1.39
C TYR A 264 -24.38 22.98 -1.07
N GLU A 265 -23.47 23.89 -1.42
CA GLU A 265 -23.61 25.33 -1.19
C GLU A 265 -24.80 25.91 -1.97
N ARG A 266 -24.91 25.58 -3.26
CA ARG A 266 -26.05 26.02 -4.08
C ARG A 266 -27.40 25.54 -3.54
N LYS A 267 -27.46 24.29 -3.05
CA LYS A 267 -28.69 23.74 -2.48
C LYS A 267 -29.12 24.48 -1.20
N LEU A 268 -28.19 24.93 -0.39
CA LEU A 268 -28.47 25.74 0.81
C LEU A 268 -28.99 27.12 0.46
N ASN A 269 -28.38 27.79 -0.51
CA ASN A 269 -28.82 29.14 -0.96
C ASN A 269 -30.22 29.11 -1.63
N LEU A 270 -30.70 27.93 -2.09
CA LEU A 270 -32.08 27.77 -2.59
C LEU A 270 -33.11 27.53 -1.46
N ILE A 271 -32.66 27.08 -0.28
CA ILE A 271 -33.54 26.77 0.86
C ILE A 271 -33.61 27.98 1.82
N PHE A 272 -32.57 28.79 1.85
CA PHE A 272 -32.47 30.04 2.63
C PHE A 272 -32.04 31.17 1.69
N PRO A 273 -33.01 31.75 0.93
CA PRO A 273 -32.76 32.88 0.04
C PRO A 273 -32.40 34.16 0.79
#